data_99d76452079ee99a11dccfc00362d269
#
_entry.id   99d76452079ee99a11dccfc00362d269
#
_cell.length_a   1.000
_cell.length_b   1.000
_cell.length_c   1.000
_cell.angle_alpha   90.00
_cell.angle_beta   90.00
_cell.angle_gamma   90.00
#
_symmetry.space_group_name_H-M   'P 1'
#
loop_
_entity.id
_entity.type
_entity.pdbx_description
1 polymer ?
#
loop_
_entity_poly.entity_id
_entity_poly.type
_entity_poly.pdbx_seq_one_letter_code
_entity_poly.pdbx_strand_id
1 'polypeptide(L)'
;ATLQGYGLSVGLESSANLVINPGVFFKISTVTTIVAGTIFLMWLGEQITQRGIGNGISLIIFSGIVAEIPRALVTTFELGRTGAISSTMIIFIFILLIATIMFIVFMERALRKILINYPKRQMGNKMYGGDSSHLPLKINTAGVIPAIFASALLLLPATLTNFNITENDNVSCLLYTSPSPRDTR
;
A
#
# COMPACT_ATOMS: atom_id res chain seq x y z
N ALA A 1 6.63 13.16 3.23
CA ALA A 1 6.78 13.06 4.70
C ALA A 1 6.68 14.43 5.40
N THR A 2 7.47 15.45 4.97
CA THR A 2 7.48 16.78 5.61
C THR A 2 6.12 17.48 5.54
N LEU A 3 5.50 17.54 4.36
CA LEU A 3 4.22 18.21 4.13
C LEU A 3 3.09 17.52 4.90
N GLN A 4 3.08 16.18 4.89
CA GLN A 4 2.13 15.37 5.64
C GLN A 4 2.34 15.46 7.16
N GLY A 5 3.62 15.52 7.61
CA GLY A 5 3.96 15.76 9.01
C GLY A 5 3.51 17.13 9.51
N TYR A 6 3.63 18.16 8.67
CA TYR A 6 3.10 19.49 8.98
C TYR A 6 1.57 19.48 9.11
N GLY A 7 0.86 18.86 8.17
CA GLY A 7 -0.59 18.70 8.25
C GLY A 7 -1.04 17.99 9.54
N LEU A 8 -0.37 16.88 9.90
CA LEU A 8 -0.65 16.18 11.15
C LEU A 8 -0.38 17.05 12.39
N SER A 9 0.70 17.83 12.40
CA SER A 9 1.02 18.71 13.52
C SER A 9 -0.05 19.79 13.74
N VAL A 10 -0.57 20.37 12.66
CA VAL A 10 -1.66 21.36 12.70
C VAL A 10 -2.95 20.71 13.20
N GLY A 11 -3.26 19.49 12.73
CA GLY A 11 -4.45 18.75 13.18
C GLY A 11 -4.39 18.37 14.65
N LEU A 12 -3.24 17.95 15.15
CA LEU A 12 -3.07 17.67 16.57
C LEU A 12 -3.21 18.92 17.43
N GLU A 13 -2.76 20.06 16.96
CA GLU A 13 -2.90 21.35 17.65
C GLU A 13 -4.36 21.83 17.69
N SER A 14 -5.15 21.54 16.64
CA SER A 14 -6.59 21.89 16.59
C SER A 14 -7.44 21.02 17.53
N SER A 15 -6.95 19.85 17.93
CA SER A 15 -7.65 18.94 18.84
C SER A 15 -7.43 19.39 20.29
N ALA A 16 -8.50 19.83 20.96
CA ALA A 16 -8.44 20.25 22.35
C ALA A 16 -7.87 19.14 23.26
N ASN A 17 -6.92 19.49 24.12
CA ASN A 17 -6.29 18.64 25.15
C ASN A 17 -5.27 17.58 24.67
N LEU A 18 -4.85 17.54 23.42
CA LEU A 18 -3.80 16.62 22.96
C LEU A 18 -2.39 17.23 23.07
N VAL A 19 -2.28 18.54 22.97
CA VAL A 19 -1.00 19.25 22.99
C VAL A 19 -0.92 20.15 24.23
N ILE A 20 0.09 19.90 25.08
CA ILE A 20 0.30 20.66 26.32
C ILE A 20 0.78 22.09 26.01
N ASN A 21 1.68 22.25 25.05
CA ASN A 21 2.26 23.52 24.62
C ASN A 21 2.09 23.68 23.10
N PRO A 22 0.98 24.25 22.60
CA PRO A 22 0.81 24.55 21.20
C PRO A 22 1.80 25.67 20.77
N GLY A 23 2.36 25.54 19.56
CA GLY A 23 3.24 26.55 19.00
C GLY A 23 4.19 26.06 17.91
N VAL A 24 4.98 27.00 17.40
CA VAL A 24 5.93 26.72 16.30
C VAL A 24 6.94 25.64 16.66
N PHE A 25 7.38 25.61 17.92
CA PHE A 25 8.32 24.61 18.42
C PHE A 25 7.73 23.18 18.36
N PHE A 26 6.46 23.02 18.73
CA PHE A 26 5.77 21.74 18.62
C PHE A 26 5.68 21.27 17.17
N LYS A 27 5.33 22.16 16.23
CA LYS A 27 5.25 21.84 14.79
C LYS A 27 6.59 21.36 14.23
N ILE A 28 7.67 22.11 14.54
CA ILE A 28 9.02 21.76 14.08
C ILE A 28 9.45 20.41 14.69
N SER A 29 9.26 20.21 15.99
CA SER A 29 9.60 18.98 16.67
C SER A 29 8.85 17.78 16.08
N THR A 30 7.55 17.90 15.88
CA THR A 30 6.70 16.83 15.32
C THR A 30 7.13 16.49 13.89
N VAL A 31 7.32 17.50 13.03
CA VAL A 31 7.76 17.26 11.64
C VAL A 31 9.13 16.59 11.62
N THR A 32 10.08 17.07 12.43
CA THR A 32 11.43 16.50 12.48
C THR A 32 11.39 15.06 12.96
N THR A 33 10.59 14.73 13.97
CA THR A 33 10.46 13.37 14.50
C THR A 33 9.85 12.42 13.46
N ILE A 34 8.80 12.84 12.76
CA ILE A 34 8.17 12.04 11.71
C ILE A 34 9.14 11.79 10.55
N VAL A 35 9.86 12.83 10.12
CA VAL A 35 10.85 12.71 9.03
C VAL A 35 12.00 11.80 9.45
N ALA A 36 12.54 11.97 10.65
CA ALA A 36 13.59 11.11 11.19
C ALA A 36 13.15 9.63 11.27
N GLY A 37 11.93 9.38 11.74
CA GLY A 37 11.33 8.04 11.79
C GLY A 37 11.18 7.42 10.40
N THR A 38 10.70 8.18 9.42
CA THR A 38 10.57 7.66 8.05
C THR A 38 11.91 7.35 7.39
N ILE A 39 12.94 8.19 7.59
CA ILE A 39 14.29 7.94 7.11
C ILE A 39 14.90 6.70 7.77
N PHE A 40 14.69 6.55 9.07
CA PHE A 40 15.15 5.37 9.81
C PHE A 40 14.51 4.07 9.29
N LEU A 41 13.20 4.06 9.06
CA LEU A 41 12.49 2.91 8.49
C LEU A 41 12.97 2.60 7.07
N MET A 42 13.24 3.62 6.25
CA MET A 42 13.78 3.45 4.92
C MET A 42 15.17 2.80 4.95
N TRP A 43 16.07 3.30 5.80
CA TRP A 43 17.39 2.73 6.00
C TRP A 43 17.31 1.28 6.49
N LEU A 44 16.41 0.99 7.43
CA LEU A 44 16.18 -0.38 7.92
C LEU A 44 15.70 -1.29 6.80
N GLY A 45 14.78 -0.81 5.95
CA GLY A 45 14.30 -1.54 4.77
C GLY A 45 15.42 -1.86 3.77
N GLU A 46 16.35 -0.93 3.56
CA GLU A 46 17.53 -1.17 2.73
C GLU A 46 18.47 -2.23 3.33
N GLN A 47 18.70 -2.18 4.64
CA GLN A 47 19.51 -3.21 5.32
C GLN A 47 18.90 -4.60 5.20
N ILE A 48 17.58 -4.71 5.35
CA ILE A 48 16.86 -5.98 5.16
C ILE A 48 16.99 -6.46 3.72
N THR A 49 16.90 -5.58 2.73
CA THR A 49 17.02 -5.93 1.31
C THR A 49 18.43 -6.40 0.97
N GLN A 50 19.48 -5.78 1.54
CA GLN A 50 20.86 -6.12 1.26
C GLN A 50 21.33 -7.44 1.92
N ARG A 51 20.81 -7.74 3.11
CA ARG A 51 21.28 -8.88 3.93
C ARG A 51 20.22 -9.94 4.17
N GLY A 52 18.97 -9.66 3.80
CA GLY A 52 17.82 -10.54 4.00
C GLY A 52 17.28 -11.13 2.71
N ILE A 53 16.04 -11.61 2.77
CA ILE A 53 15.35 -12.25 1.66
C ILE A 53 14.27 -11.30 1.13
N GLY A 54 14.36 -10.95 -0.16
CA GLY A 54 13.34 -10.16 -0.85
C GLY A 54 13.46 -8.65 -0.63
N ASN A 55 12.35 -7.94 -0.82
CA ASN A 55 12.30 -6.48 -0.67
C ASN A 55 11.98 -6.11 0.77
N GLY A 56 12.94 -5.49 1.49
CA GLY A 56 12.81 -5.13 2.90
C GLY A 56 11.70 -4.12 3.18
N ILE A 57 11.47 -3.16 2.28
CA ILE A 57 10.39 -2.18 2.42
C ILE A 57 9.02 -2.87 2.39
N SER A 58 8.83 -3.83 1.47
CA SER A 58 7.60 -4.62 1.41
C SER A 58 7.39 -5.47 2.67
N LEU A 59 8.46 -5.99 3.27
CA LEU A 59 8.39 -6.74 4.53
C LEU A 59 7.98 -5.85 5.71
N ILE A 60 8.47 -4.63 5.78
CA ILE A 60 8.07 -3.67 6.84
C ILE A 60 6.58 -3.32 6.71
N ILE A 61 6.10 -3.05 5.49
CA ILE A 61 4.67 -2.78 5.24
C ILE A 61 3.82 -4.00 5.60
N PHE A 62 4.24 -5.20 5.20
CA PHE A 62 3.58 -6.45 5.53
C PHE A 62 3.50 -6.66 7.05
N SER A 63 4.61 -6.44 7.77
CA SER A 63 4.65 -6.55 9.23
C SER A 63 3.66 -5.60 9.91
N GLY A 64 3.54 -4.35 9.42
CA GLY A 64 2.57 -3.38 9.92
C GLY A 64 1.12 -3.85 9.73
N ILE A 65 0.79 -4.42 8.58
CA ILE A 65 -0.55 -4.96 8.31
C ILE A 65 -0.85 -6.19 9.18
N VAL A 66 0.12 -7.11 9.30
CA VAL A 66 -0.06 -8.34 10.10
C VAL A 66 -0.20 -8.04 11.59
N ALA A 67 0.47 -7.00 12.09
CA ALA A 67 0.35 -6.58 13.49
C ALA A 67 -1.08 -6.17 13.90
N GLU A 68 -1.89 -5.67 12.96
CA GLU A 68 -3.29 -5.30 13.22
C GLU A 68 -4.27 -6.50 13.16
N ILE A 69 -3.87 -7.62 12.55
CA ILE A 69 -4.75 -8.80 12.39
C ILE A 69 -5.26 -9.35 13.74
N PRO A 70 -4.44 -9.55 14.79
CA PRO A 70 -4.94 -10.07 16.07
C PRO A 70 -6.00 -9.17 16.69
N ARG A 71 -5.80 -7.85 16.63
CA ARG A 71 -6.74 -6.87 17.14
C ARG A 71 -8.06 -6.90 16.36
N ALA A 72 -7.99 -6.94 15.03
CA ALA A 72 -9.16 -7.04 14.16
C ALA A 72 -9.97 -8.32 14.44
N LEU A 73 -9.31 -9.46 14.67
CA LEU A 73 -9.96 -10.71 15.03
C LEU A 73 -10.70 -10.61 16.36
N VAL A 74 -10.03 -10.10 17.41
CA VAL A 74 -10.67 -9.92 18.73
C VAL A 74 -11.89 -9.03 18.62
N THR A 75 -11.79 -7.87 17.94
CA THR A 75 -12.91 -6.95 17.75
C THR A 75 -14.06 -7.61 16.99
N THR A 76 -13.78 -8.41 15.96
CA THR A 76 -14.80 -9.13 15.18
C THR A 76 -15.54 -10.15 16.06
N PHE A 77 -14.82 -10.88 16.92
CA PHE A 77 -15.43 -11.83 17.85
C PHE A 77 -16.26 -11.13 18.93
N GLU A 78 -15.82 -10.00 19.45
CA GLU A 78 -16.58 -9.19 20.41
C GLU A 78 -17.88 -8.66 19.79
N LEU A 79 -17.85 -8.17 18.56
CA LEU A 79 -19.04 -7.75 17.81
C LEU A 79 -20.02 -8.92 17.59
N GLY A 80 -19.51 -10.12 17.39
CA GLY A 80 -20.34 -11.32 17.33
C GLY A 80 -20.98 -11.69 18.68
N ARG A 81 -20.26 -11.53 19.80
CA ARG A 81 -20.77 -11.80 21.15
C ARG A 81 -21.80 -10.77 21.59
N THR A 82 -21.64 -9.51 21.22
CA THR A 82 -22.60 -8.44 21.54
C THR A 82 -23.85 -8.48 20.68
N GLY A 83 -23.92 -9.38 19.69
CA GLY A 83 -25.08 -9.51 18.79
C GLY A 83 -25.16 -8.40 17.73
N ALA A 84 -24.16 -7.53 17.64
CA ALA A 84 -24.09 -6.49 16.60
C ALA A 84 -23.92 -7.08 15.19
N ILE A 85 -23.29 -8.26 15.12
CA ILE A 85 -23.09 -9.00 13.88
C ILE A 85 -23.58 -10.44 14.07
N SER A 86 -24.40 -10.94 13.12
CA SER A 86 -24.87 -12.33 13.17
C SER A 86 -23.72 -13.31 12.97
N SER A 87 -23.78 -14.48 13.60
CA SER A 87 -22.77 -15.54 13.45
C SER A 87 -22.56 -15.93 11.99
N THR A 88 -23.63 -15.93 11.19
CA THR A 88 -23.57 -16.22 9.75
C THR A 88 -22.71 -15.18 9.00
N MET A 89 -22.81 -13.91 9.39
CA MET A 89 -22.03 -12.82 8.78
C MET A 89 -20.53 -12.98 9.08
N ILE A 90 -20.17 -13.42 10.28
CA ILE A 90 -18.78 -13.66 10.66
C ILE A 90 -18.19 -14.78 9.78
N ILE A 91 -18.90 -15.89 9.60
CA ILE A 91 -18.47 -16.98 8.73
C ILE A 91 -18.28 -16.49 7.29
N PHE A 92 -19.21 -15.69 6.80
CA PHE A 92 -19.12 -15.10 5.45
C PHE A 92 -17.89 -14.21 5.29
N ILE A 93 -17.57 -13.37 6.28
CA ILE A 93 -16.36 -12.53 6.28
C ILE A 93 -15.09 -13.38 6.20
N PHE A 94 -14.99 -14.47 6.98
CA PHE A 94 -13.85 -15.37 6.94
C PHE A 94 -13.69 -16.08 5.58
N ILE A 95 -14.78 -16.56 5.00
CA ILE A 95 -14.77 -17.19 3.67
C ILE A 95 -14.31 -16.18 2.62
N LEU A 96 -14.83 -14.96 2.67
CA LEU A 96 -14.48 -13.90 1.74
C LEU A 96 -13.00 -13.49 1.88
N LEU A 97 -12.47 -13.44 3.11
CA LEU A 97 -11.07 -13.15 3.37
C LEU A 97 -10.16 -14.23 2.75
N ILE A 98 -10.46 -15.50 2.98
CA ILE A 98 -9.68 -16.60 2.40
C ILE A 98 -9.76 -16.59 0.87
N ALA A 99 -10.96 -16.40 0.31
CA ALA A 99 -11.15 -16.31 -1.14
C ALA A 99 -10.36 -15.16 -1.76
N THR A 100 -10.34 -14.00 -1.11
CA THR A 100 -9.58 -12.83 -1.56
C THR A 100 -8.08 -13.11 -1.54
N ILE A 101 -7.55 -13.71 -0.47
CA ILE A 101 -6.13 -14.07 -0.38
C ILE A 101 -5.76 -15.07 -1.48
N MET A 102 -6.56 -16.11 -1.68
CA MET A 102 -6.32 -17.09 -2.76
C MET A 102 -6.33 -16.43 -4.14
N PHE A 103 -7.27 -15.53 -4.39
CA PHE A 103 -7.36 -14.80 -5.66
C PHE A 103 -6.12 -13.93 -5.90
N ILE A 104 -5.68 -13.18 -4.89
CA ILE A 104 -4.48 -12.33 -4.98
C ILE A 104 -3.24 -13.17 -5.26
N VAL A 105 -3.04 -14.28 -4.52
CA VAL A 105 -1.91 -15.18 -4.73
C VAL A 105 -1.93 -15.80 -6.13
N PHE A 106 -3.12 -16.18 -6.63
CA PHE A 106 -3.28 -16.71 -7.98
C PHE A 106 -2.86 -15.67 -9.03
N MET A 107 -3.33 -14.44 -8.91
CA MET A 107 -2.99 -13.34 -9.83
C MET A 107 -1.50 -12.97 -9.78
N GLU A 108 -0.90 -12.96 -8.59
CA GLU A 108 0.53 -12.61 -8.44
C GLU A 108 1.46 -13.70 -8.99
N ARG A 109 1.03 -14.97 -8.93
CA ARG A 109 1.78 -16.10 -9.50
C ARG A 109 1.50 -16.34 -10.97
N ALA A 110 0.53 -15.67 -11.56
CA ALA A 110 0.15 -15.84 -12.95
C ALA A 110 1.28 -15.35 -13.89
N LEU A 111 1.80 -16.28 -14.69
CA LEU A 111 2.86 -16.05 -15.66
C LEU A 111 2.36 -16.33 -17.06
N ARG A 112 2.56 -15.40 -17.98
CA ARG A 112 2.35 -15.63 -19.41
C ARG A 112 3.63 -16.17 -20.03
N LYS A 113 3.59 -17.40 -20.53
CA LYS A 113 4.72 -18.04 -21.20
C LYS A 113 4.66 -17.71 -22.70
N ILE A 114 5.69 -17.02 -23.19
CA ILE A 114 5.84 -16.74 -24.62
C ILE A 114 6.86 -17.73 -25.19
N LEU A 115 6.48 -18.42 -26.24
CA LEU A 115 7.37 -19.35 -26.93
C LEU A 115 8.40 -18.58 -27.74
N ILE A 116 9.69 -18.81 -27.46
CA ILE A 116 10.80 -18.26 -28.24
C ILE A 116 11.42 -19.39 -29.04
N ASN A 117 11.38 -19.26 -30.37
CA ASN A 117 12.09 -20.15 -31.27
C ASN A 117 13.49 -19.61 -31.53
N TYR A 118 14.51 -20.33 -31.08
CA TYR A 118 15.88 -20.02 -31.43
C TYR A 118 16.19 -20.55 -32.84
N PRO A 119 16.86 -19.76 -33.71
CA PRO A 119 17.28 -20.24 -35.04
C PRO A 119 18.29 -21.37 -34.87
N LYS A 120 18.12 -22.40 -35.69
CA LYS A 120 19.07 -23.53 -35.77
C LYS A 120 20.43 -23.02 -36.21
N ARG A 121 21.49 -23.26 -35.44
CA ARG A 121 22.87 -22.96 -35.83
C ARG A 121 23.50 -24.20 -36.45
N GLN A 122 24.04 -24.04 -37.66
CA GLN A 122 24.81 -25.04 -38.33
C GLN A 122 26.32 -24.78 -38.03
N MET A 123 26.93 -25.65 -37.29
CA MET A 123 28.41 -25.67 -37.10
C MET A 123 28.96 -26.87 -37.81
N GLY A 124 29.58 -26.66 -39.01
CA GLY A 124 30.11 -27.73 -39.82
C GLY A 124 29.00 -28.68 -40.32
N ASN A 125 29.19 -29.97 -40.21
CA ASN A 125 28.29 -31.00 -40.74
C ASN A 125 27.22 -31.46 -39.68
N LYS A 126 27.17 -30.81 -38.51
CA LYS A 126 26.18 -31.11 -37.43
C LYS A 126 25.18 -29.98 -37.27
N MET A 127 23.87 -30.30 -37.44
CA MET A 127 22.78 -29.42 -37.07
C MET A 127 22.51 -29.55 -35.56
N TYR A 128 22.71 -28.49 -34.81
CA TYR A 128 22.21 -28.40 -33.45
C TYR A 128 20.78 -27.90 -33.52
N GLY A 129 19.83 -28.74 -33.11
CA GLY A 129 18.41 -28.40 -33.02
C GLY A 129 18.19 -27.20 -32.12
N GLY A 130 17.47 -26.18 -32.58
CA GLY A 130 17.08 -25.07 -31.73
C GLY A 130 16.12 -25.54 -30.65
N ASP A 131 16.51 -25.38 -29.39
CA ASP A 131 15.62 -25.59 -28.25
C ASP A 131 14.56 -24.49 -28.20
N SER A 132 13.31 -24.88 -28.07
CA SER A 132 12.23 -23.93 -27.79
C SER A 132 12.23 -23.59 -26.31
N SER A 133 12.59 -22.36 -25.98
CA SER A 133 12.54 -21.85 -24.61
C SER A 133 11.30 -20.99 -24.39
N HIS A 134 10.76 -20.99 -23.19
CA HIS A 134 9.64 -20.16 -22.79
C HIS A 134 10.13 -18.96 -21.98
N LEU A 135 9.79 -17.74 -22.40
CA LEU A 135 10.03 -16.54 -21.62
C LEU A 135 8.84 -16.33 -20.64
N PRO A 136 9.05 -16.47 -19.31
CA PRO A 136 7.99 -16.19 -18.34
C PRO A 136 7.86 -14.69 -18.15
N LEU A 137 6.71 -14.11 -18.53
CA LEU A 137 6.37 -12.71 -18.23
C LEU A 137 5.31 -12.68 -17.13
N LYS A 138 5.56 -11.91 -16.07
CA LYS A 138 4.54 -11.66 -15.05
C LYS A 138 3.40 -10.87 -15.64
N ILE A 139 2.16 -11.26 -15.36
CA ILE A 139 0.96 -10.53 -15.79
C ILE A 139 0.87 -9.20 -15.04
N ASN A 140 1.15 -9.23 -13.73
CA ASN A 140 1.18 -8.03 -12.90
C ASN A 140 2.64 -7.59 -12.68
N THR A 141 3.15 -6.72 -13.56
CA THR A 141 4.50 -6.14 -13.44
C THR A 141 4.55 -4.96 -12.48
N ALA A 142 3.42 -4.29 -12.26
CA ALA A 142 3.36 -3.08 -11.43
C ALA A 142 3.38 -3.39 -9.94
N GLY A 143 2.85 -4.55 -9.50
CA GLY A 143 2.80 -4.93 -8.09
C GLY A 143 1.90 -4.01 -7.25
N VAL A 144 2.28 -3.82 -5.99
CA VAL A 144 1.54 -3.02 -5.00
C VAL A 144 1.98 -1.54 -4.99
N ILE A 145 3.14 -1.22 -5.56
CA ILE A 145 3.76 0.12 -5.48
C ILE A 145 2.85 1.25 -6.01
N PRO A 146 2.18 1.13 -7.18
CA PRO A 146 1.30 2.19 -7.66
C PRO A 146 0.11 2.47 -6.76
N ALA A 147 -0.45 1.44 -6.11
CA ALA A 147 -1.57 1.59 -5.18
C ALA A 147 -1.16 2.37 -3.93
N ILE A 148 0.04 2.14 -3.41
CA ILE A 148 0.59 2.87 -2.27
C ILE A 148 0.82 4.33 -2.62
N PHE A 149 1.38 4.63 -3.80
CA PHE A 149 1.56 6.00 -4.28
C PHE A 149 0.22 6.73 -4.45
N ALA A 150 -0.76 6.09 -5.06
CA ALA A 150 -2.10 6.66 -5.24
C ALA A 150 -2.76 6.97 -3.90
N SER A 151 -2.71 6.06 -2.94
CA SER A 151 -3.27 6.28 -1.60
C SER A 151 -2.57 7.41 -0.86
N ALA A 152 -1.25 7.52 -0.96
CA ALA A 152 -0.47 8.60 -0.35
C ALA A 152 -0.81 9.98 -0.96
N LEU A 153 -1.01 10.05 -2.28
CA LEU A 153 -1.41 11.27 -2.97
C LEU A 153 -2.85 11.69 -2.60
N LEU A 154 -3.77 10.73 -2.45
CA LEU A 154 -5.15 11.01 -2.05
C LEU A 154 -5.27 11.44 -0.58
N LEU A 155 -4.43 10.89 0.30
CA LEU A 155 -4.40 11.28 1.71
C LEU A 155 -3.96 12.73 1.92
N LEU A 156 -3.14 13.29 1.04
CA LEU A 156 -2.63 14.64 1.17
C LEU A 156 -3.74 15.71 1.11
N PRO A 157 -4.61 15.77 0.07
CA PRO A 157 -5.73 16.69 0.06
C PRO A 157 -6.78 16.36 1.12
N ALA A 158 -7.01 15.08 1.45
CA ALA A 158 -7.94 14.68 2.50
C ALA A 158 -7.52 15.18 3.90
N THR A 159 -6.23 15.18 4.21
CA THR A 159 -5.72 15.76 5.45
C THR A 159 -5.87 17.29 5.47
N LEU A 160 -5.66 17.95 4.35
CA LEU A 160 -5.82 19.42 4.24
C LEU A 160 -7.28 19.86 4.45
N THR A 161 -8.25 19.12 3.94
CA THR A 161 -9.69 19.42 4.13
C THR A 161 -10.14 19.19 5.56
N ASN A 162 -9.66 18.14 6.23
CA ASN A 162 -9.99 17.85 7.62
C ASN A 162 -9.48 18.93 8.61
N PHE A 163 -8.45 19.68 8.23
CA PHE A 163 -7.85 20.70 9.08
C PHE A 163 -8.38 22.11 8.86
N ASN A 164 -9.47 22.27 8.12
CA ASN A 164 -10.13 23.58 7.92
C ASN A 164 -9.18 24.71 7.46
N ILE A 165 -8.05 24.36 6.82
CA ILE A 165 -7.07 25.34 6.34
C ILE A 165 -7.59 26.09 5.11
N THR A 166 -8.62 25.55 4.48
CA THR A 166 -9.24 26.17 3.32
C THR A 166 -10.75 26.24 3.52
N GLU A 167 -11.23 27.41 3.87
CA GLU A 167 -12.63 27.80 3.93
C GLU A 167 -13.32 27.81 2.52
N ASN A 168 -12.68 27.16 1.54
CA ASN A 168 -13.14 27.05 0.17
C ASN A 168 -13.67 25.64 -0.12
N ASP A 169 -14.98 25.52 -0.27
CA ASP A 169 -15.72 24.32 -0.72
C ASP A 169 -15.19 23.71 -2.04
N ASN A 170 -14.39 24.45 -2.77
CA ASN A 170 -13.83 24.03 -4.07
C ASN A 170 -12.83 22.86 -3.99
N VAL A 171 -12.13 22.68 -2.88
CA VAL A 171 -11.15 21.59 -2.71
C VAL A 171 -11.85 20.27 -2.40
N SER A 172 -12.94 20.34 -1.64
CA SER A 172 -13.80 19.17 -1.36
C SER A 172 -14.45 18.66 -2.65
N CYS A 173 -14.85 19.58 -3.53
CA CYS A 173 -15.45 19.25 -4.83
C CYS A 173 -14.43 18.60 -5.77
N LEU A 174 -13.17 19.03 -5.79
CA LEU A 174 -12.11 18.42 -6.60
C LEU A 174 -11.77 16.99 -6.18
N LEU A 175 -11.90 16.66 -4.90
CA LEU A 175 -11.67 15.32 -4.37
C LEU A 175 -12.77 14.34 -4.80
N TYR A 176 -14.04 14.82 -4.86
CA TYR A 176 -15.18 14.03 -5.27
C TYR A 176 -15.37 13.96 -6.80
N THR A 177 -14.90 14.96 -7.53
CA THR A 177 -14.95 15.04 -9.00
C THR A 177 -13.62 14.70 -9.66
N SER A 178 -12.90 13.71 -9.15
CA SER A 178 -11.81 13.08 -9.90
C SER A 178 -12.37 12.59 -11.24
N PRO A 179 -11.95 13.15 -12.39
CA PRO A 179 -12.52 12.79 -13.68
C PRO A 179 -12.26 11.30 -13.92
N SER A 180 -13.36 10.55 -13.97
CA SER A 180 -13.32 9.16 -14.43
C SER A 180 -12.72 9.15 -15.83
N PRO A 181 -11.80 8.21 -16.17
CA PRO A 181 -11.22 8.11 -17.51
C PRO A 181 -12.26 7.85 -18.61
N ARG A 182 -13.55 7.85 -18.28
CA ARG A 182 -14.67 7.74 -19.24
C ARG A 182 -15.17 9.08 -19.78
N ASP A 183 -14.77 10.22 -19.21
CA ASP A 183 -15.29 11.53 -19.62
C ASP A 183 -14.42 12.23 -20.69
N THR A 184 -13.39 11.58 -21.20
CA THR A 184 -12.65 12.06 -22.38
C THR A 184 -13.14 11.36 -23.63
N ARG A 185 -14.33 11.73 -24.09
CA ARG A 185 -14.78 11.56 -25.48
C ARG A 185 -15.38 12.85 -26.00
#